data_1820d471aadaf17819e4246621e1a1be
#
_entry.id   1820d471aadaf17819e4246621e1a1be
#
_cell.length_a   1.000
_cell.length_b   1.000
_cell.length_c   1.000
_cell.angle_alpha   90.00
_cell.angle_beta   90.00
_cell.angle_gamma   90.00
#
_symmetry.space_group_name_H-M   'P 1'
#
loop_
_entity.id
_entity.type
_entity.pdbx_description
1 polymer ?
#
loop_
_entity_poly.entity_id
_entity_poly.type
_entity_poly.pdbx_seq_one_letter_code
_entity_poly.pdbx_strand_id
1 'polypeptide(L)'
;MRQRLLQLRKQIKEEKPLIHCITNPISIHDCANVILAVGARPIMAEHPAEVEEITASSGALMLNLGNITDARIKSMKCSMGRAVENKIPVLLDLVGVACSDLRLDLARELLSIGHPAVLKGNM
;
A
#
# COMPACT_ATOMS: atom_id res chain seq x y z
N MET A 1 -7.19 -12.61 -21.27
CA MET A 1 -7.22 -12.21 -19.84
C MET A 1 -6.84 -13.36 -18.90
N ARG A 2 -7.53 -14.51 -18.95
CA ARG A 2 -7.25 -15.67 -18.06
C ARG A 2 -5.79 -16.14 -18.12
N GLN A 3 -5.21 -16.28 -19.30
CA GLN A 3 -3.81 -16.71 -19.47
C GLN A 3 -2.83 -15.73 -18.83
N ARG A 4 -3.07 -14.41 -18.97
CA ARG A 4 -2.25 -13.38 -18.33
C ARG A 4 -2.30 -13.43 -16.82
N LEU A 5 -3.48 -13.66 -16.25
CA LEU A 5 -3.63 -13.82 -14.79
C LEU A 5 -2.90 -15.06 -14.27
N LEU A 6 -2.96 -16.16 -15.00
CA LEU A 6 -2.22 -17.39 -14.63
C LEU A 6 -0.70 -17.20 -14.70
N GLN A 7 -0.21 -16.47 -15.72
CA GLN A 7 1.20 -16.12 -15.83
C GLN A 7 1.66 -15.23 -14.68
N LEU A 8 0.90 -14.17 -14.36
CA LEU A 8 1.20 -13.29 -13.23
C LEU A 8 1.23 -14.05 -11.91
N ARG A 9 0.26 -14.93 -11.69
CA ARG A 9 0.23 -15.78 -10.49
C ARG A 9 1.45 -16.68 -10.38
N LYS A 10 1.87 -17.28 -11.49
CA LYS A 10 3.08 -18.10 -11.54
C LYS A 10 4.32 -17.27 -11.22
N GLN A 11 4.46 -16.11 -11.84
CA GLN A 11 5.56 -15.19 -11.62
C GLN A 11 5.64 -14.72 -10.15
N ILE A 12 4.52 -14.35 -9.53
CA ILE A 12 4.47 -13.97 -8.12
C ILE A 12 4.96 -15.11 -7.21
N LYS A 13 4.56 -16.36 -7.50
CA LYS A 13 5.00 -17.53 -6.73
C LYS A 13 6.50 -17.82 -6.87
N GLU A 14 7.05 -17.57 -8.04
CA GLU A 14 8.48 -17.77 -8.32
C GLU A 14 9.34 -16.65 -7.72
N GLU A 15 8.95 -15.41 -7.90
CA GLU A 15 9.70 -14.22 -7.46
C GLU A 15 9.50 -13.91 -5.97
N LYS A 16 8.34 -14.26 -5.40
CA LYS A 16 7.94 -14.00 -4.01
C LYS A 16 8.20 -12.55 -3.59
N PRO A 17 7.64 -11.56 -4.30
CA PRO A 17 7.89 -10.16 -4.01
C PRO A 17 7.45 -9.80 -2.60
N LEU A 18 8.18 -8.87 -1.97
CA LEU A 18 7.77 -8.26 -0.71
C LEU A 18 6.71 -7.19 -1.00
N ILE A 19 5.60 -7.25 -0.30
CA ILE A 19 4.52 -6.27 -0.40
C ILE A 19 4.41 -5.52 0.93
N HIS A 20 4.73 -4.24 0.90
CA HIS A 20 4.60 -3.36 2.06
C HIS A 20 3.18 -2.83 2.16
N CYS A 21 2.53 -3.05 3.31
CA CYS A 21 1.17 -2.58 3.57
C CYS A 21 1.15 -1.67 4.79
N ILE A 22 0.61 -0.47 4.61
CA ILE A 22 0.18 0.40 5.70
C ILE A 22 -1.33 0.46 5.63
N THR A 23 -1.99 -0.33 6.46
CA THR A 23 -3.44 -0.52 6.42
C THR A 23 -4.06 -0.36 7.82
N ASN A 24 -5.38 -0.46 7.90
CA ASN A 24 -6.08 -0.33 9.18
C ASN A 24 -6.03 -1.64 10.00
N PRO A 25 -6.14 -1.57 11.34
CA PRO A 25 -6.02 -2.74 12.21
C PRO A 25 -7.07 -3.83 11.97
N ILE A 26 -8.24 -3.47 11.42
CA ILE A 26 -9.32 -4.42 11.15
C ILE A 26 -8.94 -5.37 10.00
N SER A 27 -8.25 -4.87 8.99
CA SER A 27 -7.92 -5.62 7.78
C SER A 27 -6.49 -6.14 7.71
N ILE A 28 -5.65 -5.84 8.70
CA ILE A 28 -4.22 -6.19 8.72
C ILE A 28 -4.01 -7.70 8.49
N HIS A 29 -4.71 -8.52 9.25
CA HIS A 29 -4.61 -9.98 9.18
C HIS A 29 -5.08 -10.54 7.84
N ASP A 30 -6.23 -10.09 7.37
CA ASP A 30 -6.80 -10.54 6.11
C ASP A 30 -5.94 -10.13 4.91
N CYS A 31 -5.43 -8.90 4.89
CA CYS A 31 -4.51 -8.43 3.86
C CYS A 31 -3.23 -9.29 3.81
N ALA A 32 -2.63 -9.55 4.96
CA ALA A 32 -1.44 -10.40 5.05
C ALA A 32 -1.72 -11.82 4.51
N ASN A 33 -2.85 -12.42 4.90
CA ASN A 33 -3.22 -13.75 4.45
C ASN A 33 -3.52 -13.83 2.95
N VAL A 34 -4.16 -12.82 2.37
CA VAL A 34 -4.41 -12.75 0.91
C VAL A 34 -3.08 -12.65 0.16
N ILE A 35 -2.15 -11.83 0.61
CA ILE A 35 -0.82 -11.69 0.00
C ILE A 35 -0.06 -13.02 0.05
N LEU A 36 -0.08 -13.71 1.19
CA LEU A 36 0.51 -15.04 1.32
C LEU A 36 -0.16 -16.06 0.40
N ALA A 37 -1.48 -16.03 0.30
CA ALA A 37 -2.26 -16.96 -0.53
C ALA A 37 -1.94 -16.84 -2.03
N VAL A 38 -1.60 -15.65 -2.52
CA VAL A 38 -1.17 -15.45 -3.91
C VAL A 38 0.31 -15.78 -4.14
N GLY A 39 1.07 -16.05 -3.08
CA GLY A 39 2.47 -16.47 -3.13
C GLY A 39 3.50 -15.35 -2.91
N ALA A 40 3.05 -14.14 -2.58
CA ALA A 40 3.91 -13.03 -2.22
C ALA A 40 4.21 -13.02 -0.70
N ARG A 41 5.05 -12.09 -0.27
CA ARG A 41 5.44 -11.94 1.14
C ARG A 41 4.92 -10.60 1.68
N PRO A 42 4.03 -10.59 2.67
CA PRO A 42 3.54 -9.34 3.27
C PRO A 42 4.51 -8.81 4.33
N ILE A 43 4.58 -7.49 4.45
CA ILE A 43 5.14 -6.80 5.61
C ILE A 43 4.22 -5.64 5.99
N MET A 44 3.80 -5.63 7.26
CA MET A 44 2.80 -4.70 7.79
C MET A 44 3.46 -3.62 8.65
N ALA A 45 4.63 -3.12 8.24
CA ALA A 45 5.39 -2.10 8.95
C ALA A 45 4.73 -0.73 8.84
N GLU A 46 4.56 -0.05 9.98
CA GLU A 46 3.94 1.27 10.02
C GLU A 46 4.69 2.30 10.88
N HIS A 47 5.83 1.91 11.44
CA HIS A 47 6.62 2.85 12.25
C HIS A 47 7.36 3.87 11.36
N PRO A 48 7.22 5.18 11.62
CA PRO A 48 7.82 6.21 10.76
C PRO A 48 9.33 6.11 10.56
N ALA A 49 10.05 5.51 11.51
CA ALA A 49 11.50 5.38 11.43
C ALA A 49 11.99 4.25 10.51
N GLU A 50 11.12 3.32 10.10
CA GLU A 50 11.51 2.17 9.27
C GLU A 50 10.83 2.09 7.91
N VAL A 51 9.68 2.76 7.74
CA VAL A 51 8.84 2.56 6.54
C VAL A 51 9.52 2.90 5.24
N GLU A 52 10.44 3.86 5.21
CA GLU A 52 11.17 4.21 4.00
C GLU A 52 12.10 3.07 3.55
N GLU A 53 12.82 2.48 4.50
CA GLU A 53 13.72 1.35 4.23
C GLU A 53 12.93 0.12 3.78
N ILE A 54 11.81 -0.16 4.46
CA ILE A 54 10.92 -1.26 4.10
C ILE A 54 10.33 -1.06 2.70
N THR A 55 9.82 0.14 2.40
CA THR A 55 9.29 0.45 1.07
C THR A 55 10.36 0.28 -0.01
N ALA A 56 11.58 0.78 0.22
CA ALA A 56 12.68 0.66 -0.73
C ALA A 56 13.02 -0.80 -1.09
N SER A 57 12.79 -1.72 -0.16
CA SER A 57 13.03 -3.17 -0.34
C SER A 57 11.83 -3.93 -0.93
N SER A 58 10.71 -3.24 -1.14
CA SER A 58 9.44 -3.87 -1.55
C SER A 58 9.21 -3.81 -3.05
N GLY A 59 8.47 -4.79 -3.58
CA GLY A 59 8.03 -4.81 -4.97
C GLY A 59 6.75 -4.01 -5.22
N ALA A 60 5.97 -3.74 -4.17
CA ALA A 60 4.78 -2.88 -4.22
C ALA A 60 4.46 -2.31 -2.84
N LEU A 61 3.75 -1.18 -2.83
CA LEU A 61 3.25 -0.52 -1.62
C LEU A 61 1.73 -0.43 -1.66
N MET A 62 1.08 -0.82 -0.57
CA MET A 62 -0.35 -0.65 -0.38
C MET A 62 -0.63 0.31 0.77
N LEU A 63 -1.38 1.37 0.51
CA LEU A 63 -1.82 2.37 1.48
C LEU A 63 -3.34 2.34 1.62
N ASN A 64 -3.84 2.36 2.86
CA ASN A 64 -5.28 2.36 3.16
C ASN A 64 -5.60 3.42 4.20
N LEU A 65 -6.56 4.30 3.91
CA LEU A 65 -6.95 5.42 4.78
C LEU A 65 -7.98 5.05 5.86
N GLY A 66 -8.20 3.76 6.11
CA GLY A 66 -9.29 3.30 6.96
C GLY A 66 -9.21 3.74 8.42
N ASN A 67 -8.04 3.77 9.01
CA ASN A 67 -7.84 4.17 10.39
C ASN A 67 -6.60 5.06 10.49
N ILE A 68 -6.83 6.37 10.64
CA ILE A 68 -5.79 7.39 10.58
C ILE A 68 -5.25 7.67 11.99
N THR A 69 -3.93 7.64 12.12
CA THR A 69 -3.18 8.11 13.29
C THR A 69 -2.06 9.03 12.80
N ASP A 70 -1.52 9.86 13.69
CA ASP A 70 -0.41 10.76 13.33
C ASP A 70 0.80 9.98 12.82
N ALA A 71 1.11 8.85 13.43
CA ALA A 71 2.19 7.97 13.00
C ALA A 71 1.93 7.42 11.59
N ARG A 72 0.70 6.99 11.28
CA ARG A 72 0.35 6.50 9.94
C ARG A 72 0.36 7.58 8.88
N ILE A 73 -0.10 8.80 9.19
CA ILE A 73 -0.01 9.94 8.28
C ILE A 73 1.44 10.16 7.85
N LYS A 74 2.35 10.24 8.81
CA LYS A 74 3.79 10.40 8.56
C LYS A 74 4.35 9.23 7.75
N SER A 75 4.05 8.02 8.16
CA SER A 75 4.53 6.79 7.51
C SER A 75 4.04 6.65 6.08
N MET A 76 2.77 6.95 5.80
CA MET A 76 2.22 6.91 4.44
C MET A 76 2.89 7.92 3.52
N LYS A 77 3.13 9.15 4.00
CA LYS A 77 3.82 10.17 3.21
C LYS A 77 5.27 9.78 2.92
N CYS A 78 6.00 9.30 3.93
CA CYS A 78 7.39 8.83 3.76
C CYS A 78 7.45 7.65 2.77
N SER A 79 6.58 6.66 2.94
CA SER A 79 6.53 5.50 2.05
C SER A 79 6.13 5.87 0.63
N MET A 80 5.15 6.75 0.45
CA MET A 80 4.75 7.25 -0.87
C MET A 80 5.90 7.95 -1.58
N GLY A 81 6.62 8.83 -0.88
CA GLY A 81 7.80 9.51 -1.41
C GLY A 81 8.90 8.53 -1.84
N ARG A 82 9.19 7.55 -1.00
CA ARG A 82 10.19 6.50 -1.32
C ARG A 82 9.75 5.63 -2.49
N ALA A 83 8.47 5.29 -2.58
CA ALA A 83 7.94 4.52 -3.70
C ALA A 83 8.09 5.28 -5.03
N VAL A 84 7.83 6.59 -5.04
CA VAL A 84 8.02 7.43 -6.22
C VAL A 84 9.50 7.46 -6.65
N GLU A 85 10.41 7.69 -5.72
CA GLU A 85 11.87 7.71 -5.99
C GLU A 85 12.35 6.39 -6.60
N ASN A 86 11.88 5.27 -6.08
CA ASN A 86 12.32 3.93 -6.48
C ASN A 86 11.44 3.31 -7.58
N LYS A 87 10.46 4.03 -8.11
CA LYS A 87 9.49 3.56 -9.13
C LYS A 87 8.74 2.30 -8.70
N ILE A 88 8.40 2.22 -7.42
CA ILE A 88 7.63 1.13 -6.84
C ILE A 88 6.14 1.41 -7.06
N PRO A 89 5.37 0.47 -7.62
CA PRO A 89 3.93 0.66 -7.84
C PRO A 89 3.19 0.76 -6.50
N VAL A 90 2.24 1.70 -6.44
CA VAL A 90 1.43 1.98 -5.26
C VAL A 90 -0.04 1.70 -5.53
N LEU A 91 -0.69 0.98 -4.63
CA LEU A 91 -2.14 0.92 -4.52
C LEU A 91 -2.57 1.83 -3.37
N LEU A 92 -3.47 2.77 -3.66
CA LEU A 92 -4.03 3.69 -2.66
C LEU A 92 -5.53 3.44 -2.53
N ASP A 93 -5.96 3.01 -1.34
CA ASP A 93 -7.37 2.84 -0.99
C ASP A 93 -7.88 4.06 -0.22
N LEU A 94 -8.75 4.82 -0.86
CA LEU A 94 -9.35 6.04 -0.33
C LEU A 94 -10.56 5.78 0.59
N VAL A 95 -10.61 4.66 1.25
CA VAL A 95 -11.74 4.30 2.13
C VAL A 95 -12.06 5.43 3.11
N GLY A 96 -13.32 5.84 3.12
CA GLY A 96 -13.81 6.90 3.99
C GLY A 96 -13.32 8.32 3.66
N VAL A 97 -12.79 8.56 2.48
CA VAL A 97 -12.23 9.87 2.08
C VAL A 97 -13.26 11.03 2.19
N ALA A 98 -14.53 10.74 1.96
CA ALA A 98 -15.60 11.73 2.07
C ALA A 98 -16.14 11.93 3.50
N CYS A 99 -15.64 11.17 4.48
CA CYS A 99 -16.18 11.21 5.85
C CYS A 99 -15.61 12.35 6.70
N SER A 100 -14.44 12.91 6.34
CA SER A 100 -13.80 13.98 7.10
C SER A 100 -12.81 14.77 6.26
N ASP A 101 -12.57 16.01 6.66
CA ASP A 101 -11.56 16.87 6.03
C ASP A 101 -10.16 16.28 6.20
N LEU A 102 -9.86 15.70 7.36
CA LEU A 102 -8.57 15.04 7.61
C LEU A 102 -8.26 13.96 6.55
N ARG A 103 -9.24 13.12 6.23
CA ARG A 103 -9.07 12.06 5.22
C ARG A 103 -8.90 12.62 3.83
N LEU A 104 -9.69 13.62 3.49
CA LEU A 104 -9.62 14.29 2.20
C LEU A 104 -8.28 15.01 2.02
N ASP A 105 -7.79 15.69 3.03
CA ASP A 105 -6.52 16.40 3.00
C ASP A 105 -5.35 15.42 2.89
N LEU A 106 -5.37 14.33 3.64
CA LEU A 106 -4.36 13.27 3.52
C LEU A 106 -4.35 12.65 2.10
N ALA A 107 -5.52 12.37 1.54
CA ALA A 107 -5.62 11.87 0.18
C ALA A 107 -5.01 12.84 -0.84
N ARG A 108 -5.31 14.14 -0.72
CA ARG A 108 -4.73 15.19 -1.56
C ARG A 108 -3.21 15.28 -1.42
N GLU A 109 -2.71 15.23 -0.20
CA GLU A 109 -1.27 15.26 0.06
C GLU A 109 -0.56 14.05 -0.55
N LEU A 110 -1.08 12.84 -0.39
CA LEU A 110 -0.51 11.63 -0.98
C LEU A 110 -0.51 11.70 -2.51
N LEU A 111 -1.60 12.14 -3.12
CA LEU A 111 -1.70 12.32 -4.57
C LEU A 111 -0.79 13.44 -5.10
N SER A 112 -0.44 14.41 -4.28
CA SER A 112 0.53 15.46 -4.64
C SER A 112 1.98 14.94 -4.63
N ILE A 113 2.27 13.91 -3.82
CA ILE A 113 3.59 13.27 -3.77
C ILE A 113 3.83 12.40 -5.00
N GLY A 114 2.82 11.67 -5.47
CA GLY A 114 2.95 10.82 -6.64
C GLY A 114 1.63 10.22 -7.13
N HIS A 115 1.72 9.51 -8.25
CA HIS A 115 0.56 8.86 -8.88
C HIS A 115 0.52 7.38 -8.51
N PRO A 116 -0.52 6.90 -7.84
CA PRO A 116 -0.68 5.47 -7.60
C PRO A 116 -0.93 4.73 -8.92
N ALA A 117 -0.43 3.50 -9.01
CA ALA A 117 -0.74 2.60 -10.12
C ALA A 117 -2.20 2.13 -10.07
N VAL A 118 -2.75 2.01 -8.86
CA VAL A 118 -4.16 1.69 -8.62
C VAL A 118 -4.73 2.63 -7.58
N LEU A 119 -5.81 3.28 -7.91
CA LEU A 119 -6.61 4.09 -6.99
C LEU A 119 -7.95 3.41 -6.77
N LYS A 120 -8.26 3.06 -5.53
CA LYS A 120 -9.51 2.43 -5.13
C LYS A 120 -10.29 3.36 -4.19
N GLY A 121 -11.58 3.42 -4.36
CA GLY A 121 -12.49 4.14 -3.48
C GLY A 121 -13.88 3.52 -3.52
N ASN A 122 -14.67 3.78 -2.48
CA ASN A 122 -16.08 3.43 -2.45
C ASN A 122 -16.90 4.70 -2.69
N MET A 123 -17.92 4.58 -3.50
CA MET A 123 -18.93 5.64 -3.67
C MET A 123 -19.92 5.61 -2.51
#